data_5e07d3564e06070a9e2a7ec772fc8aab
#
_entry.id   5e07d3564e06070a9e2a7ec772fc8aab
#
_cell.length_a   1.000
_cell.length_b   1.000
_cell.length_c   1.000
_cell.angle_alpha   90.00
_cell.angle_beta   90.00
_cell.angle_gamma   90.00
#
_symmetry.space_group_name_H-M   'P 1'
#
loop_
_entity.id
_entity.type
_entity.pdbx_description
1 polymer ?
#
loop_
_entity_poly.entity_id
_entity_poly.type
_entity_poly.pdbx_seq_one_letter_code
_entity_poly.pdbx_strand_id
1 'polypeptide(L)'
;SLTVMGIALAGCGSSTNNSSDTPKDGKVTITYMHRLPDNEGMTLVNDIVAKWNKDNPNIQVKATKFDGKASDMIKKLATDVKAGTAPDLAQVGYAELPEVFNQGLLQDVTEEAAKYKDHFAEGPFSMMQIGGKTYGLPQDTGPLTYFYNAKEFEKLGITVPQTADELIATAKKTAAQGKYIMTFQPDEAMMMMSGQAGASGAWYTTEGNAWKVDTQTAGSKAVAKVYQQLLDDKSALTNPRWDPSFDAS
;
A
#
# COMPACT_ATOMS: atom_id res chain seq x y z
N SER A 1 71.41 13.96 20.83
CA SER A 1 70.35 13.06 21.35
C SER A 1 69.02 13.52 20.74
N LEU A 2 68.61 12.84 19.70
CA LEU A 2 67.22 13.01 19.15
C LEU A 2 66.37 11.86 19.63
N THR A 3 65.36 12.20 20.43
CA THR A 3 64.34 11.25 20.91
C THR A 3 63.21 11.23 19.90
N VAL A 4 63.06 10.11 19.20
CA VAL A 4 61.92 9.87 18.29
C VAL A 4 60.76 9.36 19.12
N MET A 5 59.71 10.12 19.19
CA MET A 5 58.45 9.80 19.84
C MET A 5 57.56 9.05 18.84
N GLY A 6 57.41 7.75 18.99
CA GLY A 6 56.55 6.93 18.16
C GLY A 6 55.10 7.14 18.50
N ILE A 7 54.32 7.60 17.50
CA ILE A 7 52.85 7.69 17.60
C ILE A 7 52.28 6.32 17.20
N ALA A 8 51.75 5.59 18.17
CA ALA A 8 50.94 4.41 17.90
C ALA A 8 49.57 4.80 17.38
N LEU A 9 49.30 4.58 16.09
CA LEU A 9 47.94 4.64 15.55
C LEU A 9 47.17 3.40 16.07
N ALA A 10 46.33 3.62 17.04
CA ALA A 10 45.29 2.66 17.39
C ALA A 10 44.26 2.66 16.27
N GLY A 11 44.29 1.57 15.46
CA GLY A 11 43.25 1.33 14.46
C GLY A 11 41.91 1.07 15.17
N CYS A 12 40.95 1.93 14.93
CA CYS A 12 39.56 1.65 15.24
C CYS A 12 39.09 0.53 14.31
N GLY A 13 39.14 -0.72 14.81
CA GLY A 13 38.42 -1.82 14.20
C GLY A 13 36.94 -1.53 14.28
N SER A 14 36.28 -1.44 13.15
CA SER A 14 34.83 -1.43 13.05
C SER A 14 34.30 -2.76 13.58
N SER A 15 33.97 -2.79 14.84
CA SER A 15 33.13 -3.83 15.41
C SER A 15 31.74 -3.66 14.86
N THR A 16 31.37 -4.44 13.86
CA THR A 16 29.97 -4.75 13.57
C THR A 16 29.43 -5.49 14.78
N ASN A 17 28.93 -4.74 15.75
CA ASN A 17 28.10 -5.28 16.80
C ASN A 17 26.77 -5.71 16.19
N ASN A 18 26.72 -6.94 15.68
CA ASN A 18 25.49 -7.70 15.66
C ASN A 18 25.21 -8.09 17.12
N SER A 19 24.73 -7.14 17.89
CA SER A 19 24.11 -7.43 19.18
C SER A 19 22.74 -8.04 18.86
N SER A 20 22.70 -9.35 18.69
CA SER A 20 21.50 -10.09 19.04
C SER A 20 21.34 -9.95 20.56
N ASP A 21 20.73 -8.86 20.98
CA ASP A 21 20.26 -8.69 22.36
C ASP A 21 19.10 -9.68 22.56
N THR A 22 19.42 -10.94 22.77
CA THR A 22 18.49 -11.88 23.37
C THR A 22 18.32 -11.42 24.81
N PRO A 23 17.13 -10.93 25.21
CA PRO A 23 16.90 -10.48 26.57
C PRO A 23 17.23 -11.59 27.55
N LYS A 24 17.84 -11.27 28.69
CA LYS A 24 18.27 -12.23 29.73
C LYS A 24 17.12 -13.08 30.29
N ASP A 25 15.88 -12.68 30.04
CA ASP A 25 14.64 -13.37 30.49
C ASP A 25 13.92 -14.10 29.36
N GLY A 26 14.51 -14.17 28.17
CA GLY A 26 13.93 -14.84 27.00
C GLY A 26 12.70 -14.14 26.39
N LYS A 27 12.38 -12.91 26.82
CA LYS A 27 11.27 -12.14 26.27
C LYS A 27 11.74 -11.16 25.21
N VAL A 28 11.01 -11.10 24.08
CA VAL A 28 11.26 -10.19 22.97
C VAL A 28 10.06 -9.27 22.80
N THR A 29 10.31 -8.00 22.52
CA THR A 29 9.27 -7.06 22.12
C THR A 29 9.51 -6.65 20.68
N ILE A 30 8.51 -6.86 19.83
CA ILE A 30 8.50 -6.45 18.42
C ILE A 30 7.66 -5.18 18.30
N THR A 31 8.20 -4.16 17.68
CA THR A 31 7.52 -2.91 17.40
C THR A 31 6.86 -2.95 16.01
N TYR A 32 5.61 -2.52 15.92
CA TYR A 32 4.83 -2.51 14.69
C TYR A 32 4.21 -1.13 14.44
N MET A 33 4.48 -0.53 13.30
CA MET A 33 3.87 0.74 12.89
C MET A 33 2.86 0.51 11.77
N HIS A 34 1.63 1.07 11.93
CA HIS A 34 0.54 0.88 10.97
C HIS A 34 -0.31 2.15 10.82
N ARG A 35 -1.14 2.18 9.78
CA ARG A 35 -2.15 3.22 9.50
C ARG A 35 -3.56 2.65 9.41
N LEU A 36 -3.78 1.45 9.94
CA LEU A 36 -5.07 0.81 9.87
C LEU A 36 -6.14 1.63 10.59
N PRO A 37 -7.34 1.72 10.02
CA PRO A 37 -8.44 2.43 10.66
C PRO A 37 -8.90 1.68 11.93
N ASP A 38 -9.53 2.43 12.82
CA ASP A 38 -10.07 1.95 14.10
C ASP A 38 -11.53 2.36 14.28
N ASN A 39 -12.29 2.36 13.17
CA ASN A 39 -13.71 2.71 13.18
C ASN A 39 -14.56 1.61 13.82
N GLU A 40 -15.73 2.00 14.31
CA GLU A 40 -16.72 1.07 14.87
C GLU A 40 -17.09 -0.04 13.86
N GLY A 41 -17.18 -1.27 14.34
CA GLY A 41 -17.50 -2.45 13.53
C GLY A 41 -16.31 -3.07 12.80
N MET A 42 -15.11 -2.49 12.91
CA MET A 42 -13.88 -3.06 12.36
C MET A 42 -13.14 -3.91 13.39
N THR A 43 -12.34 -4.89 12.92
CA THR A 43 -11.39 -5.59 13.78
C THR A 43 -10.21 -4.67 14.06
N LEU A 44 -10.04 -4.26 15.31
CA LEU A 44 -9.00 -3.31 15.71
C LEU A 44 -7.63 -3.99 15.81
N VAL A 45 -6.58 -3.29 15.39
CA VAL A 45 -5.19 -3.76 15.56
C VAL A 45 -4.88 -4.04 17.03
N ASN A 46 -5.36 -3.20 17.94
CA ASN A 46 -5.15 -3.39 19.36
C ASN A 46 -5.73 -4.71 19.88
N ASP A 47 -6.88 -5.17 19.36
CA ASP A 47 -7.47 -6.44 19.75
C ASP A 47 -6.67 -7.63 19.21
N ILE A 48 -6.20 -7.53 17.96
CA ILE A 48 -5.33 -8.55 17.34
C ILE A 48 -4.02 -8.66 18.15
N VAL A 49 -3.40 -7.53 18.48
CA VAL A 49 -2.15 -7.47 19.25
C VAL A 49 -2.36 -7.99 20.67
N ALA A 50 -3.46 -7.62 21.34
CA ALA A 50 -3.78 -8.12 22.67
C ALA A 50 -3.94 -9.66 22.67
N LYS A 51 -4.63 -10.20 21.65
CA LYS A 51 -4.77 -11.66 21.46
C LYS A 51 -3.41 -12.32 21.24
N TRP A 52 -2.58 -11.79 20.33
CA TRP A 52 -1.23 -12.29 20.09
C TRP A 52 -0.40 -12.30 21.37
N ASN A 53 -0.37 -11.19 22.10
CA ASN A 53 0.43 -11.03 23.32
C ASN A 53 0.00 -11.99 24.42
N LYS A 54 -1.29 -12.29 24.51
CA LYS A 54 -1.83 -13.28 25.44
C LYS A 54 -1.37 -14.70 25.07
N ASP A 55 -1.42 -15.04 23.77
CA ASP A 55 -1.09 -16.37 23.28
C ASP A 55 0.42 -16.62 23.18
N ASN A 56 1.22 -15.54 23.15
CA ASN A 56 2.68 -15.57 22.96
C ASN A 56 3.41 -14.75 24.05
N PRO A 57 3.45 -15.23 25.30
CA PRO A 57 3.97 -14.43 26.44
C PRO A 57 5.45 -14.04 26.32
N ASN A 58 6.23 -14.75 25.50
CA ASN A 58 7.65 -14.48 25.29
C ASN A 58 7.93 -13.62 24.05
N ILE A 59 6.94 -13.39 23.19
CA ILE A 59 7.07 -12.56 21.99
C ILE A 59 5.94 -11.56 22.01
N GLN A 60 6.21 -10.40 22.57
CA GLN A 60 5.21 -9.34 22.70
C GLN A 60 5.28 -8.40 21.49
N VAL A 61 4.14 -7.92 21.04
CA VAL A 61 4.04 -6.89 20.00
C VAL A 61 3.57 -5.58 20.62
N LYS A 62 4.23 -4.49 20.26
CA LYS A 62 3.81 -3.12 20.57
C LYS A 62 3.46 -2.41 19.27
N ALA A 63 2.17 -2.23 19.03
CA ALA A 63 1.68 -1.52 17.85
C ALA A 63 1.63 0.00 18.11
N THR A 64 1.94 0.78 17.08
CA THR A 64 1.83 2.25 17.07
C THR A 64 1.10 2.65 15.80
N LYS A 65 -0.03 3.34 15.96
CA LYS A 65 -0.77 3.91 14.83
C LYS A 65 -0.07 5.19 14.38
N PHE A 66 0.12 5.32 13.07
CA PHE A 66 0.57 6.54 12.42
C PHE A 66 -0.65 7.27 11.85
N ASP A 67 -0.89 8.47 12.32
CA ASP A 67 -1.96 9.33 11.82
C ASP A 67 -1.41 10.22 10.70
N GLY A 68 -1.77 9.90 9.46
CA GLY A 68 -1.29 10.62 8.29
C GLY A 68 -1.38 9.83 7.00
N LYS A 69 -0.88 10.43 5.92
CA LYS A 69 -0.85 9.80 4.59
C LYS A 69 0.23 8.71 4.51
N ALA A 70 0.08 7.77 3.58
CA ALA A 70 1.07 6.73 3.31
C ALA A 70 2.46 7.31 3.03
N SER A 71 2.53 8.34 2.18
CA SER A 71 3.78 9.02 1.83
C SER A 71 4.50 9.64 3.04
N ASP A 72 3.76 10.12 4.04
CA ASP A 72 4.37 10.72 5.24
C ASP A 72 4.88 9.64 6.20
N MET A 73 4.18 8.50 6.25
CA MET A 73 4.66 7.33 7.01
C MET A 73 5.96 6.78 6.40
N ILE A 74 6.08 6.72 5.07
CA ILE A 74 7.32 6.28 4.39
C ILE A 74 8.48 7.23 4.70
N LYS A 75 8.25 8.55 4.66
CA LYS A 75 9.26 9.55 5.05
C LYS A 75 9.72 9.36 6.50
N LYS A 76 8.75 9.09 7.40
CA LYS A 76 9.07 8.79 8.79
C LYS A 76 9.91 7.51 8.90
N LEU A 77 9.51 6.42 8.24
CA LEU A 77 10.28 5.17 8.21
C LEU A 77 11.73 5.41 7.75
N ALA A 78 11.91 6.14 6.64
CA ALA A 78 13.23 6.45 6.13
C ALA A 78 14.08 7.26 7.13
N THR A 79 13.44 8.16 7.88
CA THR A 79 14.11 8.94 8.93
C THR A 79 14.47 8.05 10.12
N ASP A 80 13.55 7.20 10.57
CA ASP A 80 13.74 6.31 11.72
C ASP A 80 14.82 5.26 11.44
N VAL A 81 14.89 4.72 10.21
CA VAL A 81 15.97 3.80 9.79
C VAL A 81 17.34 4.50 9.87
N LYS A 82 17.45 5.73 9.36
CA LYS A 82 18.70 6.50 9.44
C LYS A 82 19.11 6.82 10.87
N ALA A 83 18.14 7.01 11.75
CA ALA A 83 18.36 7.28 13.17
C ALA A 83 18.60 6.01 14.02
N GLY A 84 18.43 4.81 13.44
CA GLY A 84 18.50 3.55 14.20
C GLY A 84 17.33 3.33 15.16
N THR A 85 16.19 3.96 14.89
CA THR A 85 14.96 3.90 15.71
C THR A 85 13.75 3.36 14.95
N ALA A 86 14.00 2.70 13.82
CA ALA A 86 12.94 2.12 13.01
C ALA A 86 12.15 1.04 13.77
N PRO A 87 10.84 0.90 13.49
CA PRO A 87 10.09 -0.25 13.97
C PRO A 87 10.60 -1.55 13.33
N ASP A 88 10.38 -2.68 14.01
CA ASP A 88 10.72 -4.00 13.47
C ASP A 88 9.81 -4.37 12.30
N LEU A 89 8.53 -3.99 12.37
CA LEU A 89 7.53 -4.19 11.33
C LEU A 89 6.82 -2.88 10.99
N ALA A 90 6.50 -2.71 9.73
CA ALA A 90 5.69 -1.59 9.27
C ALA A 90 4.68 -2.02 8.20
N GLN A 91 3.49 -1.43 8.25
CA GLN A 91 2.53 -1.54 7.16
C GLN A 91 3.00 -0.70 5.98
N VAL A 92 3.04 -1.32 4.80
CA VAL A 92 3.35 -0.65 3.53
C VAL A 92 2.29 -1.02 2.51
N GLY A 93 1.77 -0.06 1.77
CA GLY A 93 0.84 -0.34 0.68
C GLY A 93 1.55 -1.02 -0.49
N TYR A 94 0.81 -1.81 -1.26
CA TYR A 94 1.37 -2.50 -2.44
C TYR A 94 1.96 -1.52 -3.45
N ALA A 95 1.33 -0.36 -3.63
CA ALA A 95 1.81 0.67 -4.56
C ALA A 95 3.10 1.35 -4.09
N GLU A 96 3.34 1.40 -2.78
CA GLU A 96 4.51 2.01 -2.18
C GLU A 96 5.69 1.05 -2.03
N LEU A 97 5.47 -0.25 -2.18
CA LEU A 97 6.53 -1.26 -2.00
C LEU A 97 7.79 -0.99 -2.85
N PRO A 98 7.68 -0.64 -4.15
CA PRO A 98 8.85 -0.32 -4.96
C PRO A 98 9.65 0.88 -4.45
N GLU A 99 8.98 1.91 -3.93
CA GLU A 99 9.63 3.08 -3.35
C GLU A 99 10.42 2.72 -2.10
N VAL A 100 9.80 1.99 -1.18
CA VAL A 100 10.40 1.56 0.08
C VAL A 100 11.58 0.61 -0.17
N PHE A 101 11.46 -0.27 -1.17
CA PHE A 101 12.53 -1.15 -1.63
C PHE A 101 13.72 -0.34 -2.18
N ASN A 102 13.48 0.62 -3.07
CA ASN A 102 14.55 1.44 -3.67
C ASN A 102 15.28 2.31 -2.63
N GLN A 103 14.62 2.65 -1.53
CA GLN A 103 15.22 3.36 -0.40
C GLN A 103 16.03 2.43 0.53
N GLY A 104 16.03 1.12 0.29
CA GLY A 104 16.76 0.14 1.12
C GLY A 104 16.16 -0.05 2.52
N LEU A 105 14.86 0.15 2.68
CA LEU A 105 14.17 0.08 3.97
C LEU A 105 13.61 -1.32 4.28
N LEU A 106 13.73 -2.26 3.35
CA LEU A 106 13.16 -3.61 3.47
C LEU A 106 14.24 -4.67 3.61
N GLN A 107 13.95 -5.71 4.36
CA GLN A 107 14.76 -6.93 4.44
C GLN A 107 14.18 -8.01 3.52
N ASP A 108 15.07 -8.83 2.95
CA ASP A 108 14.72 -10.06 2.26
C ASP A 108 14.22 -11.08 3.30
N VAL A 109 12.96 -11.46 3.19
CA VAL A 109 12.28 -12.42 4.08
C VAL A 109 11.78 -13.64 3.30
N THR A 110 12.42 -13.94 2.17
CA THR A 110 11.97 -14.99 1.25
C THR A 110 11.80 -16.34 1.92
N GLU A 111 12.77 -16.76 2.75
CA GLU A 111 12.72 -18.06 3.43
C GLU A 111 11.62 -18.13 4.49
N GLU A 112 11.45 -17.06 5.25
CA GLU A 112 10.42 -16.95 6.27
C GLU A 112 9.02 -16.88 5.64
N ALA A 113 8.86 -16.03 4.63
CA ALA A 113 7.60 -15.82 3.92
C ALA A 113 7.13 -17.08 3.19
N ALA A 114 8.05 -17.89 2.66
CA ALA A 114 7.71 -19.13 1.95
C ALA A 114 6.88 -20.11 2.80
N LYS A 115 7.05 -20.10 4.12
CA LYS A 115 6.32 -20.96 5.06
C LYS A 115 4.83 -20.62 5.15
N TYR A 116 4.47 -19.42 4.76
CA TYR A 116 3.11 -18.88 4.86
C TYR A 116 2.44 -18.68 3.50
N LYS A 117 3.12 -18.99 2.40
CA LYS A 117 2.62 -18.71 1.04
C LYS A 117 1.22 -19.26 0.80
N ASP A 118 0.94 -20.48 1.26
CA ASP A 118 -0.34 -21.18 1.03
C ASP A 118 -1.51 -20.56 1.84
N HIS A 119 -1.23 -19.61 2.75
CA HIS A 119 -2.24 -18.87 3.48
C HIS A 119 -2.77 -17.64 2.71
N PHE A 120 -2.14 -17.30 1.60
CA PHE A 120 -2.45 -16.10 0.82
C PHE A 120 -2.85 -16.46 -0.61
N ALA A 121 -3.70 -15.63 -1.22
CA ALA A 121 -3.95 -15.70 -2.65
C ALA A 121 -2.66 -15.34 -3.42
N GLU A 122 -2.46 -15.96 -4.57
CA GLU A 122 -1.24 -15.79 -5.39
C GLU A 122 -0.98 -14.33 -5.79
N GLY A 123 -2.04 -13.59 -6.19
CA GLY A 123 -1.93 -12.20 -6.60
C GLY A 123 -1.31 -11.31 -5.51
N PRO A 124 -1.93 -11.17 -4.33
CA PRO A 124 -1.38 -10.39 -3.22
C PRO A 124 0.02 -10.83 -2.80
N PHE A 125 0.29 -12.14 -2.76
CA PHE A 125 1.61 -12.64 -2.38
C PHE A 125 2.67 -12.25 -3.41
N SER A 126 2.36 -12.31 -4.69
CA SER A 126 3.27 -11.90 -5.77
C SER A 126 3.59 -10.40 -5.74
N MET A 127 2.67 -9.56 -5.25
CA MET A 127 2.91 -8.12 -5.08
C MET A 127 3.96 -7.81 -4.01
N MET A 128 4.28 -8.77 -3.13
CA MET A 128 5.35 -8.64 -2.14
C MET A 128 6.72 -9.02 -2.71
N GLN A 129 6.81 -9.36 -3.98
CA GLN A 129 8.03 -9.87 -4.61
C GLN A 129 8.66 -8.84 -5.56
N ILE A 130 9.97 -8.65 -5.43
CA ILE A 130 10.79 -7.85 -6.33
C ILE A 130 12.06 -8.64 -6.66
N GLY A 131 12.35 -8.82 -7.96
CA GLY A 131 13.56 -9.52 -8.38
C GLY A 131 13.64 -10.98 -7.91
N GLY A 132 12.51 -11.66 -7.74
CA GLY A 132 12.43 -13.04 -7.27
C GLY A 132 12.58 -13.22 -5.75
N LYS A 133 12.66 -12.14 -4.99
CA LYS A 133 12.75 -12.13 -3.53
C LYS A 133 11.48 -11.56 -2.91
N THR A 134 11.13 -12.02 -1.72
CA THR A 134 9.94 -11.60 -0.97
C THR A 134 10.34 -10.63 0.15
N TYR A 135 9.63 -9.49 0.26
CA TYR A 135 9.96 -8.39 1.19
C TYR A 135 8.88 -8.12 2.24
N GLY A 136 7.87 -8.96 2.31
CA GLY A 136 6.80 -8.86 3.29
C GLY A 136 5.74 -9.94 3.10
N LEU A 137 4.69 -9.86 3.91
CA LEU A 137 3.50 -10.70 3.78
C LEU A 137 2.28 -9.82 3.50
N PRO A 138 1.34 -10.30 2.68
CA PRO A 138 0.08 -9.60 2.48
C PRO A 138 -0.69 -9.44 3.79
N GLN A 139 -1.27 -8.27 4.03
CA GLN A 139 -2.13 -8.05 5.18
C GLN A 139 -3.60 -8.19 4.79
N ASP A 140 -3.97 -7.58 3.68
CA ASP A 140 -5.34 -7.60 3.15
C ASP A 140 -5.33 -7.54 1.62
N THR A 141 -6.54 -7.56 1.04
CA THR A 141 -6.73 -7.40 -0.40
C THR A 141 -7.91 -6.47 -0.61
N GLY A 142 -7.67 -5.35 -1.26
CA GLY A 142 -8.69 -4.38 -1.65
C GLY A 142 -8.84 -4.31 -3.17
N PRO A 143 -9.55 -5.25 -3.82
CA PRO A 143 -9.77 -5.18 -5.26
C PRO A 143 -10.58 -3.94 -5.61
N LEU A 144 -10.29 -3.33 -6.76
CA LEU A 144 -11.14 -2.29 -7.29
C LEU A 144 -12.52 -2.85 -7.59
N THR A 145 -13.54 -2.25 -6.99
CA THR A 145 -14.93 -2.73 -7.08
C THR A 145 -15.84 -1.55 -7.33
N TYR A 146 -16.81 -1.74 -8.20
CA TYR A 146 -17.87 -0.76 -8.42
C TYR A 146 -18.99 -1.00 -7.40
N PHE A 147 -19.12 -0.09 -6.47
CA PHE A 147 -20.23 -0.07 -5.51
C PHE A 147 -21.37 0.78 -6.05
N TYR A 148 -22.59 0.34 -5.87
CA TYR A 148 -23.77 1.08 -6.29
C TYR A 148 -24.91 0.95 -5.27
N ASN A 149 -25.74 1.99 -5.19
CA ASN A 149 -26.94 1.97 -4.38
C ASN A 149 -28.09 1.29 -5.16
N ALA A 150 -28.39 0.03 -4.83
CA ALA A 150 -29.38 -0.76 -5.55
C ALA A 150 -30.76 -0.12 -5.55
N LYS A 151 -31.18 0.53 -4.44
CA LYS A 151 -32.48 1.20 -4.35
C LYS A 151 -32.57 2.42 -5.25
N GLU A 152 -31.51 3.20 -5.35
CA GLU A 152 -31.46 4.35 -6.26
C GLU A 152 -31.42 3.91 -7.73
N PHE A 153 -30.69 2.84 -8.05
CA PHE A 153 -30.70 2.26 -9.40
C PHE A 153 -32.11 1.80 -9.81
N GLU A 154 -32.83 1.14 -8.93
CA GLU A 154 -34.22 0.75 -9.14
C GLU A 154 -35.14 1.96 -9.39
N LYS A 155 -35.05 3.01 -8.54
CA LYS A 155 -35.83 4.25 -8.70
C LYS A 155 -35.56 4.95 -10.02
N LEU A 156 -34.29 4.94 -10.48
CA LEU A 156 -33.88 5.56 -11.75
C LEU A 156 -34.18 4.68 -12.96
N GLY A 157 -34.64 3.45 -12.77
CA GLY A 157 -34.90 2.49 -13.83
C GLY A 157 -33.66 2.16 -14.65
N ILE A 158 -32.52 2.00 -13.97
CA ILE A 158 -31.23 1.64 -14.58
C ILE A 158 -30.72 0.32 -14.04
N THR A 159 -29.96 -0.37 -14.87
CA THR A 159 -29.24 -1.60 -14.51
C THR A 159 -27.76 -1.31 -14.29
N VAL A 160 -27.07 -2.18 -13.60
CA VAL A 160 -25.62 -2.08 -13.40
C VAL A 160 -24.92 -2.25 -14.75
N PRO A 161 -24.15 -1.26 -15.20
CA PRO A 161 -23.41 -1.36 -16.46
C PRO A 161 -22.43 -2.54 -16.47
N GLN A 162 -22.40 -3.28 -17.55
CA GLN A 162 -21.51 -4.44 -17.72
C GLN A 162 -20.33 -4.12 -18.65
N THR A 163 -20.42 -3.03 -19.40
CA THR A 163 -19.39 -2.58 -20.34
C THR A 163 -19.07 -1.10 -20.16
N ALA A 164 -17.94 -0.65 -20.67
CA ALA A 164 -17.56 0.76 -20.66
C ALA A 164 -18.57 1.64 -21.42
N ASP A 165 -19.08 1.16 -22.55
CA ASP A 165 -20.07 1.90 -23.34
C ASP A 165 -21.41 2.02 -22.60
N GLU A 166 -21.85 0.97 -21.93
CA GLU A 166 -23.05 1.02 -21.08
C GLU A 166 -22.85 1.96 -19.90
N LEU A 167 -21.64 1.96 -19.28
CA LEU A 167 -21.32 2.89 -18.20
C LEU A 167 -21.42 4.35 -18.66
N ILE A 168 -20.81 4.69 -19.79
CA ILE A 168 -20.85 6.03 -20.36
C ILE A 168 -22.29 6.45 -20.66
N ALA A 169 -23.04 5.58 -21.34
CA ALA A 169 -24.43 5.87 -21.72
C ALA A 169 -25.34 6.06 -20.49
N THR A 170 -25.21 5.19 -19.49
CA THR A 170 -26.00 5.25 -18.26
C THR A 170 -25.62 6.48 -17.44
N ALA A 171 -24.31 6.76 -17.29
CA ALA A 171 -23.84 7.95 -16.58
C ALA A 171 -24.37 9.25 -17.21
N LYS A 172 -24.34 9.35 -18.53
CA LYS A 172 -24.91 10.49 -19.26
C LYS A 172 -26.42 10.65 -19.05
N LYS A 173 -27.16 9.54 -19.08
CA LYS A 173 -28.61 9.52 -18.83
C LYS A 173 -28.95 9.99 -17.41
N THR A 174 -28.19 9.53 -16.40
CA THR A 174 -28.47 9.89 -15.01
C THR A 174 -27.98 11.30 -14.67
N ALA A 175 -26.87 11.75 -15.23
CA ALA A 175 -26.38 13.12 -15.06
C ALA A 175 -27.37 14.16 -15.58
N ALA A 176 -28.11 13.88 -16.66
CA ALA A 176 -29.17 14.72 -17.16
C ALA A 176 -30.35 14.91 -16.14
N GLN A 177 -30.42 14.03 -15.14
CA GLN A 177 -31.39 14.09 -14.03
C GLN A 177 -30.76 14.61 -12.73
N GLY A 178 -29.51 15.10 -12.79
CA GLY A 178 -28.75 15.56 -11.62
C GLY A 178 -28.28 14.43 -10.69
N LYS A 179 -28.20 13.19 -11.22
CA LYS A 179 -27.73 12.02 -10.48
C LYS A 179 -26.46 11.45 -11.12
N TYR A 180 -25.53 11.05 -10.30
CA TYR A 180 -24.23 10.54 -10.77
C TYR A 180 -24.01 9.11 -10.31
N ILE A 181 -23.63 8.24 -11.24
CA ILE A 181 -23.27 6.85 -10.98
C ILE A 181 -21.76 6.62 -11.03
N MET A 182 -21.01 7.66 -11.37
CA MET A 182 -19.56 7.66 -11.40
C MET A 182 -19.00 8.94 -10.80
N THR A 183 -17.86 8.79 -10.16
CA THR A 183 -17.06 9.91 -9.66
C THR A 183 -15.68 9.88 -10.28
N PHE A 184 -15.09 11.05 -10.41
CA PHE A 184 -13.69 11.22 -10.74
C PHE A 184 -12.99 11.98 -9.61
N GLN A 185 -11.96 11.40 -9.04
CA GLN A 185 -11.17 11.98 -7.95
C GLN A 185 -9.81 12.42 -8.48
N PRO A 186 -9.60 13.70 -8.79
CA PRO A 186 -8.35 14.17 -9.41
C PRO A 186 -7.10 13.90 -8.59
N ASP A 187 -7.22 13.91 -7.27
CA ASP A 187 -6.13 13.65 -6.33
C ASP A 187 -5.78 12.16 -6.18
N GLU A 188 -6.63 11.26 -6.69
CA GLU A 188 -6.42 9.80 -6.72
C GLU A 188 -6.38 9.23 -8.15
N ALA A 189 -6.40 10.09 -9.17
CA ALA A 189 -6.52 9.69 -10.57
C ALA A 189 -5.45 8.67 -10.99
N MET A 190 -4.19 8.86 -10.56
CA MET A 190 -3.10 7.96 -10.90
C MET A 190 -3.36 6.54 -10.35
N MET A 191 -3.78 6.41 -9.10
CA MET A 191 -4.06 5.12 -8.48
C MET A 191 -5.27 4.43 -9.12
N MET A 192 -6.36 5.17 -9.34
CA MET A 192 -7.57 4.65 -9.97
C MET A 192 -7.29 4.16 -11.39
N MET A 193 -6.63 4.98 -12.20
CA MET A 193 -6.36 4.65 -13.61
C MET A 193 -5.33 3.56 -13.77
N SER A 194 -4.24 3.54 -12.97
CA SER A 194 -3.23 2.50 -13.04
C SER A 194 -3.77 1.14 -12.64
N GLY A 195 -4.61 1.08 -11.61
CA GLY A 195 -5.25 -0.17 -11.17
C GLY A 195 -6.18 -0.75 -12.24
N GLN A 196 -7.00 0.09 -12.88
CA GLN A 196 -7.89 -0.33 -13.96
C GLN A 196 -7.11 -0.71 -15.24
N ALA A 197 -6.11 0.08 -15.60
CA ALA A 197 -5.25 -0.20 -16.76
C ALA A 197 -4.43 -1.48 -16.56
N GLY A 198 -4.02 -1.77 -15.35
CA GLY A 198 -3.25 -2.95 -14.96
C GLY A 198 -3.92 -4.27 -15.29
N ALA A 199 -5.25 -4.31 -15.39
CA ALA A 199 -6.01 -5.46 -15.85
C ALA A 199 -5.66 -5.86 -17.33
N SER A 200 -5.12 -4.93 -18.12
CA SER A 200 -4.73 -5.14 -19.52
C SER A 200 -3.22 -4.94 -19.76
N GLY A 201 -2.43 -4.83 -18.73
CA GLY A 201 -0.98 -4.67 -18.81
C GLY A 201 -0.44 -3.73 -17.74
N ALA A 202 0.49 -4.20 -16.93
CA ALA A 202 1.08 -3.43 -15.85
C ALA A 202 1.90 -2.23 -16.39
N TRP A 203 1.81 -1.10 -15.71
CA TRP A 203 2.65 0.07 -16.01
C TRP A 203 4.11 -0.11 -15.61
N TYR A 204 4.34 -0.92 -14.60
CA TYR A 204 5.66 -1.15 -14.02
C TYR A 204 5.99 -2.63 -14.10
N THR A 205 7.09 -2.96 -14.74
CA THR A 205 7.63 -4.32 -14.82
C THR A 205 9.12 -4.30 -14.52
N THR A 206 9.71 -5.44 -14.22
CA THR A 206 11.15 -5.57 -14.04
C THR A 206 11.77 -6.23 -15.26
N GLU A 207 12.93 -5.74 -15.70
CA GLU A 207 13.76 -6.34 -16.74
C GLU A 207 15.19 -6.43 -16.21
N GLY A 208 15.61 -7.63 -15.81
CA GLY A 208 16.85 -7.82 -15.06
C GLY A 208 16.80 -7.06 -13.72
N ASN A 209 17.76 -6.17 -13.50
CA ASN A 209 17.86 -5.33 -12.30
C ASN A 209 17.29 -3.92 -12.49
N ALA A 210 16.51 -3.69 -13.54
CA ALA A 210 15.95 -2.37 -13.85
C ALA A 210 14.42 -2.40 -13.87
N TRP A 211 13.82 -1.25 -13.53
CA TRP A 211 12.41 -1.02 -13.74
C TRP A 211 12.15 -0.59 -15.19
N LYS A 212 11.15 -1.20 -15.79
CA LYS A 212 10.57 -0.75 -17.05
C LYS A 212 9.22 -0.10 -16.77
N VAL A 213 9.05 1.12 -17.28
CA VAL A 213 7.80 1.88 -17.12
C VAL A 213 7.16 2.07 -18.49
N ASP A 214 5.92 1.60 -18.66
CA ASP A 214 5.11 1.83 -19.84
C ASP A 214 3.69 2.23 -19.44
N THR A 215 3.40 3.51 -19.50
CA THR A 215 2.07 4.07 -19.22
C THR A 215 1.21 4.20 -20.50
N GLN A 216 1.73 3.80 -21.68
CA GLN A 216 1.06 3.92 -22.97
C GLN A 216 0.42 2.62 -23.44
N THR A 217 0.15 1.70 -22.52
CA THR A 217 -0.50 0.42 -22.83
C THR A 217 -1.89 0.60 -23.46
N ALA A 218 -2.40 -0.43 -24.13
CA ALA A 218 -3.77 -0.44 -24.65
C ALA A 218 -4.80 -0.23 -23.53
N GLY A 219 -4.57 -0.84 -22.36
CA GLY A 219 -5.40 -0.65 -21.16
C GLY A 219 -5.43 0.81 -20.69
N SER A 220 -4.27 1.47 -20.64
CA SER A 220 -4.18 2.89 -20.29
C SER A 220 -5.01 3.76 -21.22
N LYS A 221 -4.90 3.54 -22.53
CA LYS A 221 -5.64 4.30 -23.53
C LYS A 221 -7.15 4.06 -23.43
N ALA A 222 -7.56 2.81 -23.17
CA ALA A 222 -8.97 2.46 -22.98
C ALA A 222 -9.55 3.15 -21.75
N VAL A 223 -8.87 3.08 -20.60
CA VAL A 223 -9.30 3.72 -19.34
C VAL A 223 -9.34 5.23 -19.51
N ALA A 224 -8.30 5.84 -20.07
CA ALA A 224 -8.25 7.28 -20.31
C ALA A 224 -9.40 7.76 -21.20
N LYS A 225 -9.75 7.00 -22.26
CA LYS A 225 -10.88 7.30 -23.14
C LYS A 225 -12.21 7.32 -22.39
N VAL A 226 -12.44 6.34 -21.51
CA VAL A 226 -13.67 6.27 -20.70
C VAL A 226 -13.79 7.50 -19.79
N TYR A 227 -12.76 7.80 -19.01
CA TYR A 227 -12.79 8.96 -18.11
C TYR A 227 -12.87 10.28 -18.87
N GLN A 228 -12.17 10.42 -19.98
CA GLN A 228 -12.26 11.61 -20.82
C GLN A 228 -13.70 11.83 -21.29
N GLN A 229 -14.37 10.78 -21.77
CA GLN A 229 -15.76 10.88 -22.23
C GLN A 229 -16.72 11.26 -21.09
N LEU A 230 -16.55 10.66 -19.89
CA LEU A 230 -17.35 10.97 -18.72
C LEU A 230 -17.19 12.43 -18.29
N LEU A 231 -15.97 12.96 -18.36
CA LEU A 231 -15.66 14.36 -18.02
C LEU A 231 -16.19 15.34 -19.08
N ASP A 232 -16.01 15.04 -20.36
CA ASP A 232 -16.50 15.87 -21.47
C ASP A 232 -18.03 15.99 -21.45
N ASP A 233 -18.70 14.88 -21.16
CA ASP A 233 -20.17 14.81 -21.01
C ASP A 233 -20.66 15.40 -19.67
N LYS A 234 -19.76 15.76 -18.75
CA LYS A 234 -20.08 16.16 -17.37
C LYS A 234 -20.94 15.11 -16.66
N SER A 235 -20.70 13.85 -16.93
CA SER A 235 -21.46 12.71 -16.42
C SER A 235 -20.78 11.96 -15.27
N ALA A 236 -19.59 12.40 -14.85
CA ALA A 236 -18.96 12.02 -13.61
C ALA A 236 -18.94 13.18 -12.63
N LEU A 237 -19.25 12.92 -11.37
CA LEU A 237 -19.07 13.89 -10.31
C LEU A 237 -17.57 14.03 -10.02
N THR A 238 -17.05 15.26 -10.02
CA THR A 238 -15.62 15.52 -9.80
C THR A 238 -15.42 16.13 -8.42
N ASN A 239 -14.95 15.30 -7.48
CA ASN A 239 -14.71 15.70 -6.10
C ASN A 239 -13.35 15.14 -5.63
N PRO A 240 -12.64 15.83 -4.71
CA PRO A 240 -11.54 15.24 -3.98
C PRO A 240 -11.98 14.02 -3.17
N ARG A 241 -11.11 13.06 -2.94
CA ARG A 241 -11.39 11.79 -2.25
C ARG A 241 -12.07 11.98 -0.89
N TRP A 242 -11.69 13.00 -0.15
CA TRP A 242 -12.17 13.25 1.22
C TRP A 242 -13.23 14.34 1.29
N ASP A 243 -13.89 14.63 0.18
CA ASP A 243 -15.01 15.57 0.19
C ASP A 243 -16.21 14.91 0.88
N PRO A 244 -16.72 15.48 1.98
CA PRO A 244 -17.86 14.89 2.72
C PRO A 244 -19.16 14.86 1.92
N SER A 245 -19.30 15.63 0.85
CA SER A 245 -20.45 15.56 -0.06
C SER A 245 -20.47 14.27 -0.90
N PHE A 246 -19.35 13.57 -0.98
CA PHE A 246 -19.22 12.31 -1.70
C PHE A 246 -20.09 11.19 -1.11
N ASP A 247 -20.23 11.15 0.21
CA ASP A 247 -21.01 10.12 0.91
C ASP A 247 -22.52 10.34 0.79
N ALA A 248 -22.94 11.52 0.36
CA ALA A 248 -24.35 11.94 0.26
C ALA A 248 -24.91 11.91 -1.17
N SER A 249 -24.09 11.57 -2.18
CA SER A 249 -24.45 11.61 -3.61
C SER A 249 -25.05 10.31 -4.15
#